data_8348c23ca4c58cd41fa97f419c18cc37
#
_entry.id   8348c23ca4c58cd41fa97f419c18cc37
#
_cell.length_a   1.000
_cell.length_b   1.000
_cell.length_c   1.000
_cell.angle_alpha   90.00
_cell.angle_beta   90.00
_cell.angle_gamma   90.00
#
_symmetry.space_group_name_H-M   'P 1'
#
loop_
_entity.id
_entity.type
_entity.pdbx_description
1 polymer ?
#
loop_
_entity_poly.entity_id
_entity_poly.type
_entity_poly.pdbx_seq_one_letter_code
_entity_poly.pdbx_strand_id
1 'polypeptide(L)'
;MRNGLLLWADDEIDHLKAHVIFLQKKGYEVVTVSNGRDAVAQCQEHTFDLVLLDEMMPGLSGLETLQLIKEVQPNVPVVMVTKSEEEDIMNQAIGKKIADYLIKPVNPNQILLSLKKNIHHKELVAEVTQMDYQQSFQQIAMQIADCRTWQDWTEVYRRLVHWELELAQLPSHNSPLLDILTMQKEEANNGFAKFVMKNYTSWMDDIVKPGQHAADRPILSPEVMKTTLFPALDAGEKVFLVVFDNFRYDQWRMIAPDLSELFEIDEQLYYSILPTATQYARNAIFSGLMPDKIAQMFPHLWVDEDDEEGKNLNEAPLLQTQLDRFRRHDTFSYNKINDSAAAEKLLQRFNELQRNDFNVVVFNFIDMLSHARTESKMVRELANDEKAYRSITLSWFRHSVVYDFFTRLAESGYRVVITTDHGSIRVTRPIKIVGERNTNTNLRYKLGRNLGYDSRDIFVVKDPQRVHLPQPNVSTNYVFAQGDQFFAYPNNYNYYVQYYKGTFQHGGISMEEIIVPLISLEVRGEKKI
;
A
#
# COMPACT_ATOMS: atom_id res chain seq x y z
N MET A 1 -20.06 -22.45 -25.14
CA MET A 1 -18.78 -21.73 -25.17
C MET A 1 -17.66 -22.76 -25.17
N ARG A 2 -16.57 -22.50 -25.87
CA ARG A 2 -15.37 -23.37 -25.90
C ARG A 2 -14.56 -23.06 -24.65
N ASN A 3 -14.23 -24.10 -23.83
CA ASN A 3 -13.50 -23.93 -22.57
C ASN A 3 -11.96 -23.91 -22.75
N GLY A 4 -11.47 -24.14 -23.97
CA GLY A 4 -10.05 -24.08 -24.32
C GLY A 4 -9.66 -25.10 -25.40
N LEU A 5 -8.51 -24.82 -26.06
CA LEU A 5 -7.85 -25.70 -27.03
C LEU A 5 -6.65 -26.37 -26.36
N LEU A 6 -6.68 -27.69 -26.28
CA LEU A 6 -5.66 -28.50 -25.63
C LEU A 6 -4.84 -29.25 -26.69
N LEU A 7 -3.54 -29.37 -26.45
CA LEU A 7 -2.69 -30.36 -27.14
C LEU A 7 -2.42 -31.49 -26.17
N TRP A 8 -2.56 -32.76 -26.63
CA TRP A 8 -2.18 -33.91 -25.85
C TRP A 8 -1.21 -34.78 -26.68
N ALA A 9 0.04 -34.83 -26.22
CA ALA A 9 1.09 -35.64 -26.80
C ALA A 9 1.39 -36.84 -25.91
N ASP A 10 1.16 -38.06 -26.43
CA ASP A 10 1.32 -39.32 -25.71
C ASP A 10 1.46 -40.46 -26.75
N ASP A 11 2.45 -41.30 -26.63
CA ASP A 11 2.67 -42.39 -27.59
C ASP A 11 1.57 -43.48 -27.51
N GLU A 12 0.91 -43.58 -26.37
CA GLU A 12 -0.24 -44.46 -26.13
C GLU A 12 -1.60 -43.71 -26.27
N ILE A 13 -1.65 -42.60 -27.00
CA ILE A 13 -2.85 -41.70 -27.05
C ILE A 13 -4.12 -42.43 -27.51
N ASP A 14 -4.00 -43.50 -28.32
CA ASP A 14 -5.13 -44.31 -28.74
C ASP A 14 -5.82 -45.05 -27.57
N HIS A 15 -5.10 -45.35 -26.51
CA HIS A 15 -5.63 -45.95 -25.30
C HIS A 15 -6.32 -44.89 -24.39
N LEU A 16 -6.07 -43.62 -24.64
CA LEU A 16 -6.62 -42.50 -23.86
C LEU A 16 -7.88 -41.88 -24.49
N LYS A 17 -8.47 -42.49 -25.53
CA LYS A 17 -9.68 -42.00 -26.20
C LYS A 17 -10.85 -41.68 -25.25
N ALA A 18 -11.01 -42.51 -24.21
CA ALA A 18 -12.07 -42.25 -23.21
C ALA A 18 -11.86 -40.94 -22.46
N HIS A 19 -10.62 -40.57 -22.16
CA HIS A 19 -10.25 -39.32 -21.50
C HIS A 19 -10.45 -38.13 -22.44
N VAL A 20 -10.06 -38.27 -23.71
CA VAL A 20 -10.28 -37.23 -24.75
C VAL A 20 -11.77 -36.95 -24.90
N ILE A 21 -12.62 -37.99 -25.01
CA ILE A 21 -14.08 -37.86 -25.11
C ILE A 21 -14.64 -37.20 -23.86
N PHE A 22 -14.13 -37.54 -22.68
CA PHE A 22 -14.54 -36.92 -21.42
C PHE A 22 -14.26 -35.40 -21.43
N LEU A 23 -13.06 -34.99 -21.84
CA LEU A 23 -12.68 -33.57 -21.92
C LEU A 23 -13.50 -32.82 -22.98
N GLN A 24 -13.75 -33.44 -24.11
CA GLN A 24 -14.61 -32.87 -25.16
C GLN A 24 -16.05 -32.63 -24.66
N LYS A 25 -16.61 -33.59 -23.90
CA LYS A 25 -17.92 -33.41 -23.23
C LYS A 25 -17.93 -32.29 -22.20
N LYS A 26 -16.76 -31.94 -21.65
CA LYS A 26 -16.57 -30.80 -20.74
C LYS A 26 -16.31 -29.47 -21.49
N GLY A 27 -16.40 -29.45 -22.83
CA GLY A 27 -16.29 -28.25 -23.64
C GLY A 27 -14.88 -27.88 -24.08
N TYR A 28 -13.89 -28.75 -23.86
CA TYR A 28 -12.52 -28.55 -24.37
C TYR A 28 -12.39 -29.15 -25.77
N GLU A 29 -11.63 -28.48 -26.61
CA GLU A 29 -11.19 -29.05 -27.90
C GLU A 29 -9.80 -29.64 -27.69
N VAL A 30 -9.60 -30.91 -28.12
CA VAL A 30 -8.36 -31.65 -27.85
C VAL A 30 -7.76 -32.08 -29.17
N VAL A 31 -6.56 -31.58 -29.45
CA VAL A 31 -5.70 -32.04 -30.55
C VAL A 31 -4.76 -33.11 -29.97
N THR A 32 -4.67 -34.25 -30.62
CA THR A 32 -3.86 -35.38 -30.14
C THR A 32 -2.72 -35.71 -31.11
N VAL A 33 -1.55 -35.97 -30.57
CA VAL A 33 -0.36 -36.40 -31.33
C VAL A 33 0.33 -37.52 -30.55
N SER A 34 1.10 -38.36 -31.28
CA SER A 34 1.74 -39.55 -30.70
C SER A 34 3.25 -39.40 -30.44
N ASN A 35 3.80 -38.24 -30.66
CA ASN A 35 5.25 -38.00 -30.45
C ASN A 35 5.55 -36.51 -30.22
N GLY A 36 6.76 -36.22 -29.70
CA GLY A 36 7.18 -34.86 -29.34
C GLY A 36 7.42 -33.95 -30.55
N ARG A 37 7.87 -34.49 -31.72
CA ARG A 37 8.09 -33.67 -32.91
C ARG A 37 6.79 -33.08 -33.44
N ASP A 38 5.76 -33.92 -33.53
CA ASP A 38 4.42 -33.46 -33.98
C ASP A 38 3.81 -32.49 -32.97
N ALA A 39 4.09 -32.68 -31.68
CA ALA A 39 3.67 -31.72 -30.64
C ALA A 39 4.29 -30.33 -30.85
N VAL A 40 5.57 -30.24 -31.12
CA VAL A 40 6.26 -28.98 -31.42
C VAL A 40 5.72 -28.36 -32.71
N ALA A 41 5.53 -29.16 -33.77
CA ALA A 41 4.97 -28.71 -35.04
C ALA A 41 3.56 -28.11 -34.85
N GLN A 42 2.68 -28.76 -34.07
CA GLN A 42 1.36 -28.23 -33.73
C GLN A 42 1.44 -26.92 -32.97
N CYS A 43 2.38 -26.74 -32.03
CA CYS A 43 2.60 -25.49 -31.33
C CYS A 43 3.16 -24.36 -32.20
N GLN A 44 3.79 -24.67 -33.35
CA GLN A 44 4.21 -23.68 -34.35
C GLN A 44 3.02 -23.17 -35.19
N GLU A 45 2.03 -24.02 -35.42
CA GLU A 45 0.87 -23.72 -36.28
C GLU A 45 -0.31 -23.15 -35.49
N HIS A 46 -0.47 -23.55 -34.22
CA HIS A 46 -1.63 -23.23 -33.37
C HIS A 46 -1.19 -22.76 -31.99
N THR A 47 -1.94 -21.82 -31.42
CA THR A 47 -1.79 -21.41 -30.02
C THR A 47 -2.70 -22.26 -29.14
N PHE A 48 -2.14 -22.97 -28.18
CA PHE A 48 -2.87 -23.81 -27.23
C PHE A 48 -3.03 -23.12 -25.89
N ASP A 49 -4.16 -23.41 -25.22
CA ASP A 49 -4.42 -22.93 -23.86
C ASP A 49 -3.68 -23.77 -22.79
N LEU A 50 -3.40 -25.06 -23.12
CA LEU A 50 -2.60 -25.94 -22.27
C LEU A 50 -2.12 -27.16 -23.10
N VAL A 51 -0.94 -27.67 -22.76
CA VAL A 51 -0.35 -28.89 -23.33
C VAL A 51 -0.28 -29.98 -22.25
N LEU A 52 -0.85 -31.16 -22.54
CA LEU A 52 -0.63 -32.40 -21.79
C LEU A 52 0.48 -33.18 -22.50
N LEU A 53 1.53 -33.55 -21.78
CA LEU A 53 2.75 -34.09 -22.37
C LEU A 53 3.26 -35.34 -21.63
N ASP A 54 3.32 -36.46 -22.33
CA ASP A 54 3.96 -37.65 -21.76
C ASP A 54 5.49 -37.53 -21.78
N GLU A 55 6.13 -38.10 -20.74
CA GLU A 55 7.60 -38.13 -20.66
C GLU A 55 8.20 -39.19 -21.60
N MET A 56 7.56 -40.33 -21.70
CA MET A 56 8.12 -41.49 -22.43
C MET A 56 7.57 -41.55 -23.83
N MET A 57 8.12 -40.76 -24.74
CA MET A 57 7.73 -40.77 -26.14
C MET A 57 8.90 -41.16 -27.07
N PRO A 58 8.63 -41.82 -28.23
CA PRO A 58 9.66 -42.15 -29.18
C PRO A 58 10.26 -40.91 -29.84
N GLY A 59 11.59 -40.85 -29.88
CA GLY A 59 12.36 -39.81 -30.56
C GLY A 59 12.76 -38.65 -29.65
N LEU A 60 11.83 -37.80 -29.25
CA LEU A 60 12.04 -36.76 -28.27
C LEU A 60 11.33 -37.13 -26.96
N SER A 61 12.07 -37.07 -25.85
CA SER A 61 11.46 -37.21 -24.52
C SER A 61 10.51 -36.05 -24.21
N GLY A 62 9.65 -36.21 -23.21
CA GLY A 62 8.77 -35.15 -22.75
C GLY A 62 9.51 -33.91 -22.27
N LEU A 63 10.65 -34.07 -21.57
CA LEU A 63 11.48 -32.94 -21.12
C LEU A 63 12.17 -32.20 -22.27
N GLU A 64 12.62 -32.90 -23.32
CA GLU A 64 13.16 -32.26 -24.51
C GLU A 64 12.06 -31.54 -25.30
N THR A 65 10.89 -32.18 -25.43
CA THR A 65 9.72 -31.61 -26.09
C THR A 65 9.21 -30.36 -25.35
N LEU A 66 9.16 -30.40 -24.01
CA LEU A 66 8.82 -29.25 -23.17
C LEU A 66 9.70 -28.04 -23.47
N GLN A 67 11.01 -28.24 -23.56
CA GLN A 67 11.95 -27.17 -23.84
C GLN A 67 11.67 -26.51 -25.20
N LEU A 68 11.48 -27.31 -26.24
CA LEU A 68 11.17 -26.82 -27.59
C LEU A 68 9.81 -26.12 -27.65
N ILE A 69 8.79 -26.64 -26.97
CA ILE A 69 7.48 -25.98 -26.87
C ILE A 69 7.62 -24.62 -26.19
N LYS A 70 8.42 -24.51 -25.11
CA LYS A 70 8.64 -23.25 -24.42
C LYS A 70 9.44 -22.21 -25.23
N GLU A 71 10.26 -22.65 -26.18
CA GLU A 71 10.92 -21.75 -27.15
C GLU A 71 9.90 -21.15 -28.14
N VAL A 72 8.88 -21.92 -28.55
CA VAL A 72 7.83 -21.49 -29.49
C VAL A 72 6.73 -20.73 -28.80
N GLN A 73 6.25 -21.24 -27.66
CA GLN A 73 5.16 -20.66 -26.84
C GLN A 73 5.62 -20.55 -25.37
N PRO A 74 6.35 -19.51 -24.98
CA PRO A 74 6.94 -19.40 -23.62
C PRO A 74 5.93 -19.45 -22.47
N ASN A 75 4.71 -18.95 -22.72
CA ASN A 75 3.68 -18.79 -21.69
C ASN A 75 2.66 -19.93 -21.66
N VAL A 76 2.67 -20.88 -22.60
CA VAL A 76 1.70 -21.98 -22.58
C VAL A 76 1.93 -22.86 -21.36
N PRO A 77 0.92 -23.14 -20.51
CA PRO A 77 1.06 -24.07 -19.42
C PRO A 77 1.24 -25.50 -19.97
N VAL A 78 2.25 -26.21 -19.45
CA VAL A 78 2.53 -27.61 -19.82
C VAL A 78 2.37 -28.47 -18.58
N VAL A 79 1.54 -29.50 -18.68
CA VAL A 79 1.29 -30.51 -17.64
C VAL A 79 1.93 -31.82 -18.09
N MET A 80 2.88 -32.30 -17.30
CA MET A 80 3.51 -33.61 -17.54
C MET A 80 2.60 -34.73 -17.07
N VAL A 81 2.38 -35.74 -17.91
CA VAL A 81 1.55 -36.93 -17.61
C VAL A 81 2.39 -38.17 -17.83
N THR A 82 2.90 -38.81 -16.79
CA THR A 82 3.94 -39.84 -16.92
C THR A 82 3.72 -41.03 -16.00
N LYS A 83 4.37 -42.18 -16.33
CA LYS A 83 4.39 -43.38 -15.49
C LYS A 83 5.49 -43.35 -14.43
N SER A 84 6.42 -42.40 -14.49
CA SER A 84 7.56 -42.34 -13.57
C SER A 84 7.25 -41.54 -12.32
N GLU A 85 7.60 -42.10 -11.14
CA GLU A 85 7.61 -41.42 -9.83
C GLU A 85 9.04 -41.02 -9.44
N GLU A 86 10.00 -41.04 -10.39
CA GLU A 86 11.40 -40.72 -10.10
C GLU A 86 11.55 -39.23 -9.74
N GLU A 87 12.08 -38.96 -8.55
CA GLU A 87 12.25 -37.63 -7.98
C GLU A 87 13.14 -36.74 -8.87
N ASP A 88 14.14 -37.31 -9.52
CA ASP A 88 15.04 -36.57 -10.42
C ASP A 88 14.34 -36.02 -11.66
N ILE A 89 13.42 -36.80 -12.27
CA ILE A 89 12.63 -36.36 -13.43
C ILE A 89 11.66 -35.26 -12.98
N MET A 90 11.03 -35.41 -11.83
CA MET A 90 10.13 -34.43 -11.26
C MET A 90 10.87 -33.11 -10.97
N ASN A 91 12.04 -33.17 -10.37
CA ASN A 91 12.87 -31.98 -10.09
C ASN A 91 13.33 -31.28 -11.36
N GLN A 92 13.74 -32.04 -12.40
CA GLN A 92 14.10 -31.46 -13.70
C GLN A 92 12.89 -30.79 -14.38
N ALA A 93 11.72 -31.42 -14.33
CA ALA A 93 10.48 -30.86 -14.89
C ALA A 93 10.09 -29.55 -14.20
N ILE A 94 10.15 -29.52 -12.85
CA ILE A 94 9.91 -28.31 -12.04
C ILE A 94 10.93 -27.22 -12.42
N GLY A 95 12.21 -27.55 -12.53
CA GLY A 95 13.27 -26.63 -12.95
C GLY A 95 13.06 -26.04 -14.34
N LYS A 96 12.38 -26.76 -15.24
CA LYS A 96 11.98 -26.33 -16.60
C LYS A 96 10.62 -25.63 -16.64
N LYS A 97 10.03 -25.25 -15.48
CA LYS A 97 8.80 -24.46 -15.34
C LYS A 97 7.56 -25.14 -15.92
N ILE A 98 7.32 -26.42 -15.56
CA ILE A 98 6.02 -27.07 -15.81
C ILE A 98 4.92 -26.42 -14.96
N ALA A 99 3.68 -26.54 -15.44
CA ALA A 99 2.50 -26.01 -14.73
C ALA A 99 1.96 -27.02 -13.70
N ASP A 100 2.07 -28.34 -14.01
CA ASP A 100 1.59 -29.41 -13.12
C ASP A 100 2.22 -30.75 -13.52
N TYR A 101 2.09 -31.77 -12.65
CA TYR A 101 2.63 -33.11 -12.86
C TYR A 101 1.59 -34.16 -12.44
N LEU A 102 1.23 -35.08 -13.36
CA LEU A 102 0.25 -36.12 -13.16
C LEU A 102 0.87 -37.50 -13.40
N ILE A 103 0.59 -38.46 -12.50
CA ILE A 103 1.12 -39.80 -12.56
C ILE A 103 0.09 -40.77 -13.17
N LYS A 104 0.48 -41.57 -14.17
CA LYS A 104 -0.38 -42.59 -14.76
C LYS A 104 -0.52 -43.79 -13.80
N PRO A 105 -1.71 -44.40 -13.67
CA PRO A 105 -2.93 -44.17 -14.44
C PRO A 105 -3.67 -42.91 -14.01
N VAL A 106 -3.92 -41.99 -14.93
CA VAL A 106 -4.54 -40.69 -14.65
C VAL A 106 -6.06 -40.83 -14.64
N ASN A 107 -6.68 -40.34 -13.57
CA ASN A 107 -8.14 -40.19 -13.55
C ASN A 107 -8.57 -38.96 -14.39
N PRO A 108 -9.61 -39.07 -15.27
CA PRO A 108 -10.10 -37.94 -16.04
C PRO A 108 -10.44 -36.70 -15.20
N ASN A 109 -10.90 -36.88 -13.95
CA ASN A 109 -11.16 -35.76 -13.03
C ASN A 109 -9.88 -35.07 -12.52
N GLN A 110 -8.76 -35.80 -12.40
CA GLN A 110 -7.47 -35.17 -12.05
C GLN A 110 -6.98 -34.28 -13.19
N ILE A 111 -7.09 -34.75 -14.45
CA ILE A 111 -6.80 -33.92 -15.61
C ILE A 111 -7.70 -32.69 -15.63
N LEU A 112 -9.01 -32.86 -15.45
CA LEU A 112 -9.96 -31.75 -15.42
C LEU A 112 -9.62 -30.72 -14.31
N LEU A 113 -9.21 -31.19 -13.14
CA LEU A 113 -8.79 -30.32 -12.03
C LEU A 113 -7.52 -29.52 -12.39
N SER A 114 -6.53 -30.20 -12.98
CA SER A 114 -5.30 -29.54 -13.46
C SER A 114 -5.59 -28.51 -14.57
N LEU A 115 -6.49 -28.83 -15.51
CA LEU A 115 -6.94 -27.88 -16.54
C LEU A 115 -7.60 -26.65 -15.92
N LYS A 116 -8.55 -26.84 -14.98
CA LYS A 116 -9.21 -25.73 -14.28
C LYS A 116 -8.21 -24.87 -13.53
N LYS A 117 -7.26 -25.47 -12.82
CA LYS A 117 -6.20 -24.77 -12.09
C LYS A 117 -5.33 -23.92 -13.02
N ASN A 118 -4.98 -24.43 -14.20
CA ASN A 118 -3.98 -23.78 -15.06
C ASN A 118 -4.59 -22.89 -16.16
N ILE A 119 -5.82 -23.16 -16.62
CA ILE A 119 -6.50 -22.36 -17.65
C ILE A 119 -7.45 -21.33 -17.01
N HIS A 120 -8.26 -21.76 -16.03
CA HIS A 120 -9.34 -20.96 -15.46
C HIS A 120 -9.05 -20.44 -14.06
N HIS A 121 -7.80 -20.53 -13.56
CA HIS A 121 -7.46 -20.11 -12.21
C HIS A 121 -7.88 -18.67 -11.92
N LYS A 122 -7.59 -17.74 -12.84
CA LYS A 122 -7.94 -16.32 -12.68
C LYS A 122 -9.45 -16.09 -12.64
N GLU A 123 -10.21 -16.82 -13.45
CA GLU A 123 -11.67 -16.71 -13.48
C GLU A 123 -12.31 -17.30 -12.21
N LEU A 124 -11.82 -18.47 -11.76
CA LEU A 124 -12.29 -19.09 -10.51
C LEU A 124 -11.98 -18.24 -9.28
N VAL A 125 -10.77 -17.68 -9.21
CA VAL A 125 -10.41 -16.74 -8.14
C VAL A 125 -11.31 -15.51 -8.19
N ALA A 126 -11.58 -14.98 -9.39
CA ALA A 126 -12.47 -13.84 -9.55
C ALA A 126 -13.91 -14.14 -9.07
N GLU A 127 -14.47 -15.31 -9.42
CA GLU A 127 -15.81 -15.71 -8.97
C GLU A 127 -15.89 -15.86 -7.44
N VAL A 128 -14.87 -16.50 -6.82
CA VAL A 128 -14.81 -16.68 -5.37
C VAL A 128 -14.68 -15.32 -4.68
N THR A 129 -13.73 -14.48 -5.10
CA THR A 129 -13.55 -13.13 -4.54
C THR A 129 -14.83 -12.29 -4.65
N GLN A 130 -15.54 -12.39 -5.79
CA GLN A 130 -16.80 -11.70 -5.97
C GLN A 130 -17.88 -12.19 -4.98
N MET A 131 -18.02 -13.50 -4.79
CA MET A 131 -18.98 -14.08 -3.83
C MET A 131 -18.64 -13.68 -2.38
N ASP A 132 -17.37 -13.74 -2.02
CA ASP A 132 -16.89 -13.39 -0.68
C ASP A 132 -17.13 -11.90 -0.39
N TYR A 133 -16.88 -11.01 -1.36
CA TYR A 133 -17.18 -9.60 -1.20
C TYR A 133 -18.68 -9.35 -1.05
N GLN A 134 -19.52 -10.00 -1.86
CA GLN A 134 -20.98 -9.86 -1.74
C GLN A 134 -21.50 -10.28 -0.36
N GLN A 135 -20.93 -11.34 0.25
CA GLN A 135 -21.25 -11.74 1.62
C GLN A 135 -20.73 -10.71 2.65
N SER A 136 -19.54 -10.17 2.44
CA SER A 136 -18.91 -9.20 3.34
C SER A 136 -19.54 -7.81 3.25
N PHE A 137 -20.16 -7.46 2.12
CA PHE A 137 -20.73 -6.13 1.86
C PHE A 137 -21.69 -5.66 2.96
N GLN A 138 -22.67 -6.50 3.31
CA GLN A 138 -23.65 -6.17 4.37
C GLN A 138 -22.99 -6.05 5.75
N GLN A 139 -22.01 -6.89 6.04
CA GLN A 139 -21.27 -6.85 7.30
C GLN A 139 -20.47 -5.54 7.43
N ILE A 140 -19.81 -5.10 6.36
CA ILE A 140 -19.08 -3.83 6.33
C ILE A 140 -20.04 -2.65 6.52
N ALA A 141 -21.18 -2.64 5.84
CA ALA A 141 -22.18 -1.59 6.00
C ALA A 141 -22.71 -1.50 7.44
N MET A 142 -22.99 -2.65 8.09
CA MET A 142 -23.39 -2.69 9.51
C MET A 142 -22.27 -2.17 10.41
N GLN A 143 -21.02 -2.58 10.17
CA GLN A 143 -19.89 -2.10 10.96
C GLN A 143 -19.69 -0.59 10.84
N ILE A 144 -19.79 -0.02 9.63
CA ILE A 144 -19.72 1.44 9.43
C ILE A 144 -20.79 2.16 10.26
N ALA A 145 -22.03 1.64 10.26
CA ALA A 145 -23.14 2.22 11.02
C ALA A 145 -22.96 2.11 12.55
N ASP A 146 -22.28 1.05 13.01
CA ASP A 146 -22.09 0.76 14.43
C ASP A 146 -20.77 1.29 15.00
N CYS A 147 -19.90 1.90 14.22
CA CYS A 147 -18.63 2.48 14.68
C CYS A 147 -18.86 3.52 15.78
N ARG A 148 -18.19 3.35 16.92
CA ARG A 148 -18.25 4.26 18.07
C ARG A 148 -16.87 4.67 18.57
N THR A 149 -15.87 3.83 18.36
CA THR A 149 -14.50 3.98 18.87
C THR A 149 -13.50 4.15 17.72
N TRP A 150 -12.31 4.62 18.03
CA TRP A 150 -11.24 4.71 17.06
C TRP A 150 -10.77 3.33 16.56
N GLN A 151 -10.89 2.30 17.43
CA GLN A 151 -10.59 0.92 17.07
C GLN A 151 -11.55 0.41 15.99
N ASP A 152 -12.87 0.69 16.14
CA ASP A 152 -13.87 0.31 15.15
C ASP A 152 -13.55 0.92 13.77
N TRP A 153 -13.22 2.21 13.73
CA TRP A 153 -12.85 2.90 12.49
C TRP A 153 -11.55 2.35 11.88
N THR A 154 -10.58 2.02 12.72
CA THR A 154 -9.33 1.39 12.26
C THR A 154 -9.60 0.04 11.60
N GLU A 155 -10.47 -0.78 12.21
CA GLU A 155 -10.84 -2.09 11.66
C GLU A 155 -11.66 -1.98 10.38
N VAL A 156 -12.62 -1.06 10.32
CA VAL A 156 -13.37 -0.77 9.08
C VAL A 156 -12.41 -0.36 7.96
N TYR A 157 -11.43 0.52 8.26
CA TYR A 157 -10.45 0.94 7.27
C TYR A 157 -9.58 -0.22 6.76
N ARG A 158 -9.11 -1.11 7.67
CA ARG A 158 -8.38 -2.32 7.29
C ARG A 158 -9.18 -3.21 6.34
N ARG A 159 -10.47 -3.41 6.60
CA ARG A 159 -11.36 -4.20 5.75
C ARG A 159 -11.62 -3.58 4.40
N LEU A 160 -11.85 -2.28 4.35
CA LEU A 160 -12.05 -1.55 3.09
C LEU A 160 -10.79 -1.61 2.21
N VAL A 161 -9.61 -1.43 2.80
CA VAL A 161 -8.32 -1.57 2.10
C VAL A 161 -8.11 -3.01 1.62
N HIS A 162 -8.41 -4.02 2.44
CA HIS A 162 -8.32 -5.42 2.01
C HIS A 162 -9.15 -5.66 0.75
N TRP A 163 -10.44 -5.31 0.75
CA TRP A 163 -11.30 -5.51 -0.40
C TRP A 163 -10.90 -4.67 -1.62
N GLU A 164 -10.38 -3.47 -1.41
CA GLU A 164 -9.86 -2.66 -2.50
C GLU A 164 -8.68 -3.34 -3.21
N LEU A 165 -7.79 -3.97 -2.47
CA LEU A 165 -6.65 -4.70 -3.03
C LEU A 165 -7.09 -5.99 -3.72
N GLU A 166 -8.00 -6.77 -3.11
CA GLU A 166 -8.51 -8.01 -3.70
C GLU A 166 -9.30 -7.75 -5.00
N LEU A 167 -10.24 -6.79 -4.97
CA LEU A 167 -11.04 -6.45 -6.14
C LEU A 167 -10.21 -5.80 -7.26
N ALA A 168 -9.14 -5.09 -6.93
CA ALA A 168 -8.23 -4.51 -7.92
C ALA A 168 -7.45 -5.56 -8.73
N GLN A 169 -7.35 -6.81 -8.24
CA GLN A 169 -6.72 -7.92 -8.96
C GLN A 169 -7.66 -8.58 -9.97
N LEU A 170 -8.96 -8.33 -9.85
CA LEU A 170 -9.96 -8.90 -10.76
C LEU A 170 -9.85 -8.32 -12.17
N PRO A 171 -10.27 -9.09 -13.20
CA PRO A 171 -10.38 -8.57 -14.56
C PRO A 171 -11.29 -7.34 -14.65
N SER A 172 -11.01 -6.44 -15.58
CA SER A 172 -11.68 -5.14 -15.73
C SER A 172 -13.21 -5.21 -15.94
N HIS A 173 -13.76 -6.36 -16.33
CA HIS A 173 -15.22 -6.54 -16.44
C HIS A 173 -15.95 -6.61 -15.08
N ASN A 174 -15.22 -6.65 -13.96
CA ASN A 174 -15.78 -6.60 -12.60
C ASN A 174 -15.82 -5.17 -12.02
N SER A 175 -15.72 -4.15 -12.86
CA SER A 175 -15.81 -2.73 -12.49
C SER A 175 -16.99 -2.37 -11.56
N PRO A 176 -18.22 -2.93 -11.71
CA PRO A 176 -19.33 -2.60 -10.83
C PRO A 176 -19.08 -2.85 -9.33
N LEU A 177 -18.25 -3.84 -8.98
CA LEU A 177 -17.93 -4.12 -7.58
C LEU A 177 -16.98 -3.06 -6.98
N LEU A 178 -16.06 -2.53 -7.78
CA LEU A 178 -15.20 -1.43 -7.39
C LEU A 178 -15.99 -0.14 -7.17
N ASP A 179 -17.02 0.11 -7.98
CA ASP A 179 -17.92 1.26 -7.80
C ASP A 179 -18.70 1.14 -6.49
N ILE A 180 -19.20 -0.05 -6.18
CA ILE A 180 -19.91 -0.34 -4.93
C ILE A 180 -18.96 -0.15 -3.72
N LEU A 181 -17.74 -0.66 -3.79
CA LEU A 181 -16.73 -0.46 -2.74
C LEU A 181 -16.38 1.03 -2.57
N THR A 182 -16.28 1.76 -3.68
CA THR A 182 -16.04 3.21 -3.65
C THR A 182 -17.15 3.94 -2.89
N MET A 183 -18.42 3.60 -3.13
CA MET A 183 -19.55 4.15 -2.37
C MET A 183 -19.47 3.81 -0.87
N GLN A 184 -19.07 2.59 -0.51
CA GLN A 184 -18.87 2.23 0.90
C GLN A 184 -17.73 3.02 1.54
N LYS A 185 -16.63 3.24 0.81
CA LYS A 185 -15.51 4.09 1.29
C LYS A 185 -15.96 5.54 1.50
N GLU A 186 -16.78 6.09 0.61
CA GLU A 186 -17.34 7.43 0.77
C GLU A 186 -18.24 7.52 2.00
N GLU A 187 -19.11 6.54 2.22
CA GLU A 187 -19.97 6.48 3.41
C GLU A 187 -19.13 6.37 4.69
N ALA A 188 -18.13 5.49 4.70
CA ALA A 188 -17.21 5.33 5.82
C ALA A 188 -16.44 6.62 6.10
N ASN A 189 -15.90 7.29 5.08
CA ASN A 189 -15.21 8.58 5.26
C ASN A 189 -16.12 9.68 5.79
N ASN A 190 -17.39 9.73 5.37
CA ASN A 190 -18.37 10.67 5.91
C ASN A 190 -18.67 10.39 7.40
N GLY A 191 -18.79 9.11 7.79
CA GLY A 191 -18.98 8.70 9.19
C GLY A 191 -17.74 8.98 10.03
N PHE A 192 -16.57 8.63 9.53
CA PHE A 192 -15.27 8.87 10.17
C PHE A 192 -15.01 10.35 10.40
N ALA A 193 -15.29 11.21 9.42
CA ALA A 193 -15.13 12.65 9.59
C ALA A 193 -15.99 13.20 10.74
N LYS A 194 -17.25 12.76 10.85
CA LYS A 194 -18.12 13.12 11.98
C LYS A 194 -17.57 12.63 13.32
N PHE A 195 -17.03 11.41 13.34
CA PHE A 195 -16.39 10.84 14.52
C PHE A 195 -15.16 11.64 14.94
N VAL A 196 -14.27 12.00 14.01
CA VAL A 196 -13.09 12.84 14.28
C VAL A 196 -13.54 14.22 14.80
N MET A 197 -14.43 14.90 14.11
CA MET A 197 -14.93 16.22 14.53
C MET A 197 -15.49 16.23 15.95
N LYS A 198 -16.17 15.16 16.35
CA LYS A 198 -16.75 15.03 17.69
C LYS A 198 -15.70 14.81 18.78
N ASN A 199 -14.65 14.05 18.48
CA ASN A 199 -13.70 13.56 19.49
C ASN A 199 -12.35 14.28 19.48
N TYR A 200 -11.99 14.96 18.39
CA TYR A 200 -10.64 15.50 18.16
C TYR A 200 -10.18 16.45 19.29
N THR A 201 -11.04 17.36 19.74
CA THR A 201 -10.70 18.29 20.83
C THR A 201 -10.40 17.54 22.13
N SER A 202 -11.18 16.50 22.46
CA SER A 202 -10.94 15.67 23.64
C SER A 202 -9.60 14.94 23.56
N TRP A 203 -9.24 14.42 22.38
CA TRP A 203 -7.93 13.78 22.19
C TRP A 203 -6.77 14.76 22.40
N MET A 204 -6.95 16.01 21.98
CA MET A 204 -5.93 17.06 22.18
C MET A 204 -5.78 17.43 23.65
N ASP A 205 -6.87 17.52 24.40
CA ASP A 205 -6.85 17.78 25.84
C ASP A 205 -6.09 16.67 26.60
N ASP A 206 -6.26 15.41 26.19
CA ASP A 206 -5.62 14.25 26.82
C ASP A 206 -4.10 14.14 26.55
N ILE A 207 -3.61 14.64 25.40
CA ILE A 207 -2.15 14.71 25.13
C ILE A 207 -1.44 15.57 26.16
N VAL A 208 -2.06 16.67 26.61
CA VAL A 208 -1.44 17.64 27.53
C VAL A 208 -1.53 17.21 28.98
N LYS A 209 -2.50 16.35 29.32
CA LYS A 209 -2.73 15.83 30.67
C LYS A 209 -2.55 14.30 30.68
N PRO A 210 -1.30 13.79 30.68
CA PRO A 210 -1.08 12.35 30.70
C PRO A 210 -1.66 11.74 31.99
N GLY A 211 -2.57 10.79 31.84
CA GLY A 211 -2.93 9.91 32.95
C GLY A 211 -4.40 9.60 33.18
N GLN A 212 -5.38 10.24 32.52
CA GLN A 212 -6.80 9.95 32.79
C GLN A 212 -7.53 9.14 31.72
N HIS A 213 -7.13 9.18 30.43
CA HIS A 213 -7.89 8.52 29.35
C HIS A 213 -7.04 7.96 28.20
N ALA A 214 -5.79 7.58 28.43
CA ALA A 214 -4.88 7.09 27.38
C ALA A 214 -5.42 5.85 26.61
N ALA A 215 -6.37 5.10 27.18
CA ALA A 215 -6.98 3.93 26.55
C ALA A 215 -8.12 4.30 25.57
N ASP A 216 -8.71 5.47 25.70
CA ASP A 216 -9.93 5.86 24.96
C ASP A 216 -9.63 6.62 23.65
N ARG A 217 -8.37 6.87 23.31
CA ARG A 217 -7.94 7.55 22.10
C ARG A 217 -6.81 6.84 21.37
N PRO A 218 -6.65 7.08 20.05
CA PRO A 218 -5.53 6.53 19.30
C PRO A 218 -4.18 7.15 19.72
N ILE A 219 -3.08 6.46 19.36
CA ILE A 219 -1.76 7.08 19.33
C ILE A 219 -1.79 8.21 18.31
N LEU A 220 -1.23 9.36 18.65
CA LEU A 220 -1.17 10.54 17.79
C LEU A 220 0.28 10.89 17.41
N SER A 221 0.48 11.69 16.36
CA SER A 221 1.81 12.02 15.81
C SER A 221 2.88 12.36 16.85
N PRO A 222 2.64 13.18 17.90
CA PRO A 222 3.66 13.50 18.91
C PRO A 222 4.11 12.32 19.76
N GLU A 223 3.34 11.24 19.78
CA GLU A 223 3.58 10.09 20.66
C GLU A 223 4.33 8.94 19.96
N VAL A 224 4.43 8.98 18.63
CA VAL A 224 5.00 7.90 17.82
C VAL A 224 6.36 7.44 18.32
N MET A 225 7.32 8.35 18.52
CA MET A 225 8.66 7.95 18.96
C MET A 225 8.67 7.43 20.40
N LYS A 226 7.87 8.04 21.28
CA LYS A 226 7.78 7.62 22.68
C LYS A 226 7.18 6.23 22.83
N THR A 227 6.25 5.85 21.97
CA THR A 227 5.54 4.56 22.06
C THR A 227 6.24 3.42 21.34
N THR A 228 7.10 3.72 20.35
CA THR A 228 7.74 2.69 19.51
C THR A 228 9.26 2.69 19.62
N LEU A 229 9.90 3.83 19.38
CA LEU A 229 11.37 3.93 19.33
C LEU A 229 12.01 3.86 20.72
N PHE A 230 11.51 4.65 21.67
CA PHE A 230 12.15 4.74 22.99
C PHE A 230 12.14 3.40 23.76
N PRO A 231 11.05 2.61 23.77
CA PRO A 231 11.08 1.31 24.42
C PRO A 231 12.11 0.34 23.83
N ALA A 232 12.32 0.36 22.52
CA ALA A 232 13.34 -0.48 21.86
C ALA A 232 14.77 -0.03 22.24
N LEU A 233 15.02 1.29 22.27
CA LEU A 233 16.30 1.84 22.74
C LEU A 233 16.55 1.53 24.22
N ASP A 234 15.52 1.59 25.07
CA ASP A 234 15.62 1.24 26.50
C ASP A 234 15.92 -0.26 26.70
N ALA A 235 15.51 -1.11 25.77
CA ALA A 235 15.88 -2.52 25.71
C ALA A 235 17.30 -2.76 25.17
N GLY A 236 18.01 -1.71 24.76
CA GLY A 236 19.37 -1.79 24.20
C GLY A 236 19.41 -2.21 22.73
N GLU A 237 18.27 -2.14 22.03
CA GLU A 237 18.19 -2.47 20.61
C GLU A 237 18.70 -1.29 19.76
N LYS A 238 19.32 -1.63 18.63
CA LYS A 238 19.65 -0.63 17.60
C LYS A 238 18.50 -0.53 16.59
N VAL A 239 18.06 0.70 16.31
CA VAL A 239 16.83 0.92 15.56
C VAL A 239 17.04 1.81 14.34
N PHE A 240 16.38 1.47 13.25
CA PHE A 240 16.14 2.39 12.14
C PHE A 240 14.67 2.85 12.14
N LEU A 241 14.46 4.15 12.24
CA LEU A 241 13.17 4.79 12.02
C LEU A 241 13.09 5.21 10.55
N VAL A 242 12.29 4.52 9.77
CA VAL A 242 12.07 4.80 8.35
C VAL A 242 10.74 5.51 8.18
N VAL A 243 10.77 6.74 7.70
CA VAL A 243 9.58 7.56 7.44
C VAL A 243 9.41 7.67 5.92
N PHE A 244 8.32 7.14 5.40
CA PHE A 244 7.89 7.42 4.04
C PHE A 244 6.93 8.61 4.05
N ASP A 245 7.29 9.71 3.40
CA ASP A 245 6.45 10.90 3.31
C ASP A 245 5.18 10.61 2.51
N ASN A 246 3.99 10.90 3.08
CA ASN A 246 2.69 10.72 2.43
C ASN A 246 2.37 9.24 2.08
N PHE A 247 2.66 8.31 3.01
CA PHE A 247 2.53 6.87 2.79
C PHE A 247 1.24 6.32 3.37
N ARG A 248 0.40 5.75 2.52
CA ARG A 248 -0.92 5.22 2.91
C ARG A 248 -0.84 3.75 3.34
N TYR A 249 -1.85 3.32 4.08
CA TYR A 249 -1.98 1.94 4.53
C TYR A 249 -2.14 0.94 3.36
N ASP A 250 -2.86 1.29 2.30
CA ASP A 250 -3.00 0.44 1.12
C ASP A 250 -1.67 0.23 0.36
N GLN A 251 -0.81 1.24 0.34
CA GLN A 251 0.55 1.14 -0.21
C GLN A 251 1.44 0.25 0.67
N TRP A 252 1.33 0.38 2.01
CA TRP A 252 1.98 -0.53 2.95
C TRP A 252 1.59 -1.99 2.67
N ARG A 253 0.31 -2.28 2.53
CA ARG A 253 -0.20 -3.64 2.28
C ARG A 253 0.33 -4.25 0.97
N MET A 254 0.67 -3.41 -0.02
CA MET A 254 1.32 -3.86 -1.25
C MET A 254 2.81 -4.22 -1.05
N ILE A 255 3.51 -3.52 -0.14
CA ILE A 255 4.93 -3.71 0.15
C ILE A 255 5.17 -4.81 1.20
N ALA A 256 4.27 -4.96 2.15
CA ALA A 256 4.40 -5.88 3.27
C ALA A 256 4.77 -7.33 2.89
N PRO A 257 4.25 -7.94 1.80
CA PRO A 257 4.66 -9.29 1.39
C PRO A 257 6.17 -9.42 1.12
N ASP A 258 6.77 -8.43 0.46
CA ASP A 258 8.20 -8.46 0.14
C ASP A 258 9.05 -8.37 1.43
N LEU A 259 8.63 -7.54 2.39
CA LEU A 259 9.32 -7.41 3.67
C LEU A 259 9.07 -8.60 4.61
N SER A 260 7.94 -9.29 4.48
CA SER A 260 7.64 -10.47 5.28
C SER A 260 8.57 -11.66 5.02
N GLU A 261 9.30 -11.66 3.90
CA GLU A 261 10.35 -12.63 3.61
C GLU A 261 11.61 -12.39 4.48
N LEU A 262 11.86 -11.14 4.86
CA LEU A 262 13.04 -10.71 5.60
C LEU A 262 12.78 -10.55 7.11
N PHE A 263 11.58 -10.12 7.47
CA PHE A 263 11.23 -9.70 8.83
C PHE A 263 9.96 -10.38 9.36
N GLU A 264 9.84 -10.47 10.67
CA GLU A 264 8.57 -10.61 11.37
C GLU A 264 7.93 -9.23 11.50
N ILE A 265 6.64 -9.12 11.19
CA ILE A 265 5.94 -7.84 11.08
C ILE A 265 4.93 -7.71 12.21
N ASP A 266 5.07 -6.69 13.06
CA ASP A 266 4.01 -6.20 13.94
C ASP A 266 3.38 -4.96 13.32
N GLU A 267 2.12 -5.10 12.89
CA GLU A 267 1.39 -4.08 12.13
C GLU A 267 0.41 -3.35 13.03
N GLN A 268 0.70 -2.10 13.32
CA GLN A 268 -0.19 -1.16 14.01
C GLN A 268 -0.51 0.03 13.10
N LEU A 269 -1.59 0.75 13.44
CA LEU A 269 -1.95 2.02 12.82
C LEU A 269 -2.07 3.08 13.91
N TYR A 270 -1.66 4.29 13.57
CA TYR A 270 -1.81 5.45 14.44
C TYR A 270 -2.59 6.55 13.71
N TYR A 271 -3.00 7.60 14.42
CA TYR A 271 -3.77 8.71 13.85
C TYR A 271 -2.88 9.95 13.72
N SER A 272 -2.69 10.39 12.48
CA SER A 272 -2.01 11.65 12.19
C SER A 272 -2.84 12.83 12.72
N ILE A 273 -2.16 13.87 13.22
CA ILE A 273 -2.81 15.10 13.67
C ILE A 273 -3.26 15.95 12.49
N LEU A 274 -4.22 16.84 12.74
CA LEU A 274 -4.66 17.87 11.79
C LEU A 274 -3.81 19.14 11.91
N PRO A 275 -3.51 19.79 10.79
CA PRO A 275 -3.64 19.35 9.40
C PRO A 275 -2.80 18.11 9.13
N THR A 276 -3.32 17.15 8.34
CA THR A 276 -2.56 16.00 7.86
C THR A 276 -1.56 16.46 6.78
N ALA A 277 -0.57 17.20 7.21
CA ALA A 277 0.43 17.85 6.37
C ALA A 277 1.81 17.80 7.03
N THR A 278 2.84 17.67 6.21
CA THR A 278 4.23 17.44 6.63
C THR A 278 4.70 18.46 7.67
N GLN A 279 4.41 19.74 7.48
CA GLN A 279 4.79 20.82 8.40
C GLN A 279 4.27 20.59 9.83
N TYR A 280 3.04 20.08 9.97
CA TYR A 280 2.39 19.85 11.27
C TYR A 280 2.72 18.46 11.81
N ALA A 281 2.35 17.43 11.07
CA ALA A 281 2.41 16.07 11.55
C ALA A 281 3.84 15.53 11.73
N ARG A 282 4.74 15.78 10.74
CA ARG A 282 6.12 15.28 10.84
C ARG A 282 6.95 16.04 11.87
N ASN A 283 6.79 17.37 11.95
CA ASN A 283 7.40 18.13 13.02
C ASN A 283 6.90 17.70 14.40
N ALA A 284 5.64 17.30 14.52
CA ALA A 284 5.10 16.75 15.77
C ALA A 284 5.72 15.38 16.11
N ILE A 285 5.93 14.49 15.13
CA ILE A 285 6.62 13.20 15.34
C ILE A 285 8.04 13.45 15.90
N PHE A 286 8.82 14.31 15.24
CA PHE A 286 10.22 14.51 15.60
C PHE A 286 10.40 15.37 16.86
N SER A 287 9.50 16.30 17.13
CA SER A 287 9.60 17.07 18.37
C SER A 287 8.93 16.38 19.56
N GLY A 288 7.98 15.45 19.36
CA GLY A 288 7.12 14.93 20.42
C GLY A 288 6.26 16.00 21.06
N LEU A 289 5.89 17.04 20.31
CA LEU A 289 5.07 18.18 20.75
C LEU A 289 3.99 18.49 19.71
N MET A 290 2.90 19.09 20.19
CA MET A 290 1.91 19.67 19.31
C MET A 290 2.43 20.97 18.66
N PRO A 291 1.93 21.34 17.46
CA PRO A 291 2.43 22.47 16.67
C PRO A 291 2.48 23.81 17.42
N ASP A 292 1.46 24.13 18.23
CA ASP A 292 1.46 25.35 19.06
C ASP A 292 2.62 25.38 20.06
N LYS A 293 2.96 24.23 20.62
CA LYS A 293 4.08 24.10 21.57
C LYS A 293 5.43 24.18 20.87
N ILE A 294 5.55 23.63 19.66
CA ILE A 294 6.77 23.80 18.85
C ILE A 294 6.98 25.29 18.59
N ALA A 295 5.95 25.99 18.07
CA ALA A 295 6.04 27.42 17.78
C ALA A 295 6.35 28.27 19.03
N GLN A 296 5.81 27.89 20.19
CA GLN A 296 6.01 28.62 21.44
C GLN A 296 7.41 28.37 22.06
N MET A 297 7.85 27.10 22.12
CA MET A 297 9.07 26.71 22.82
C MET A 297 10.31 26.83 21.94
N PHE A 298 10.17 26.65 20.64
CA PHE A 298 11.24 26.63 19.66
C PHE A 298 10.89 27.49 18.43
N PRO A 299 10.61 28.80 18.61
CA PRO A 299 10.15 29.67 17.52
C PRO A 299 11.12 29.74 16.35
N HIS A 300 12.40 29.53 16.57
CA HIS A 300 13.41 29.49 15.52
C HIS A 300 13.46 28.16 14.73
N LEU A 301 12.74 27.13 15.17
CA LEU A 301 12.59 25.85 14.48
C LEU A 301 11.22 25.69 13.82
N TRP A 302 10.27 26.59 14.13
CA TRP A 302 8.97 26.63 13.50
C TRP A 302 8.98 27.64 12.36
N VAL A 303 8.44 27.26 11.20
CA VAL A 303 8.26 28.12 10.03
C VAL A 303 6.76 28.28 9.80
N ASP A 304 6.28 29.52 9.77
CA ASP A 304 4.85 29.81 9.59
C ASP A 304 4.38 29.55 8.15
N GLU A 305 3.08 29.40 7.94
CA GLU A 305 2.47 29.13 6.63
C GLU A 305 2.77 30.22 5.59
N ASP A 306 2.90 31.46 6.04
CA ASP A 306 3.15 32.63 5.19
C ASP A 306 4.64 32.82 4.81
N ASP A 307 5.54 32.06 5.44
CA ASP A 307 6.96 32.13 5.15
C ASP A 307 7.32 31.41 3.85
N GLU A 308 8.21 32.00 3.07
CA GLU A 308 8.73 31.42 1.83
C GLU A 308 9.78 30.33 2.07
N GLU A 309 10.28 30.18 3.30
CA GLU A 309 11.27 29.18 3.68
C GLU A 309 10.71 27.75 3.67
N GLY A 310 11.58 26.77 3.45
CA GLY A 310 11.23 25.37 3.49
C GLY A 310 10.75 24.94 4.88
N LYS A 311 9.51 24.51 4.99
CA LYS A 311 8.80 24.24 6.25
C LYS A 311 9.25 22.99 6.99
N ASN A 312 10.14 22.20 6.41
CA ASN A 312 10.61 20.89 6.92
C ASN A 312 12.14 20.79 6.94
N LEU A 313 12.84 21.89 7.25
CA LEU A 313 14.30 21.92 7.30
C LEU A 313 14.85 21.63 8.70
N ASN A 314 14.02 21.73 9.74
CA ASN A 314 14.43 21.69 11.14
C ASN A 314 14.11 20.34 11.83
N GLU A 315 13.88 19.28 11.07
CA GLU A 315 13.48 17.97 11.64
C GLU A 315 14.54 17.36 12.55
N ALA A 316 15.81 17.41 12.17
CA ALA A 316 16.90 16.90 13.03
C ALA A 316 17.10 17.73 14.32
N PRO A 317 17.11 19.07 14.30
CA PRO A 317 17.07 19.89 15.53
C PRO A 317 15.83 19.61 16.39
N LEU A 318 14.64 19.44 15.82
CA LEU A 318 13.43 19.09 16.57
C LEU A 318 13.57 17.74 17.27
N LEU A 319 14.13 16.74 16.59
CA LEU A 319 14.44 15.44 17.17
C LEU A 319 15.41 15.57 18.36
N GLN A 320 16.45 16.37 18.23
CA GLN A 320 17.38 16.63 19.35
C GLN A 320 16.65 17.24 20.55
N THR A 321 15.75 18.22 20.31
CA THR A 321 14.96 18.81 21.41
C THR A 321 14.06 17.79 22.11
N GLN A 322 13.57 16.78 21.38
CA GLN A 322 12.78 15.70 21.97
C GLN A 322 13.65 14.84 22.88
N LEU A 323 14.82 14.39 22.40
CA LEU A 323 15.75 13.61 23.20
C LEU A 323 16.16 14.36 24.48
N ASP A 324 16.52 15.64 24.37
CA ASP A 324 16.92 16.49 25.51
C ASP A 324 15.81 16.58 26.57
N ARG A 325 14.55 16.78 26.16
CA ARG A 325 13.40 16.85 27.08
C ARG A 325 13.12 15.53 27.78
N PHE A 326 13.40 14.41 27.13
CA PHE A 326 13.30 13.08 27.74
C PHE A 326 14.59 12.65 28.46
N ARG A 327 15.61 13.55 28.55
CA ARG A 327 16.94 13.29 29.15
C ARG A 327 17.63 12.06 28.54
N ARG A 328 17.45 11.88 27.24
CA ARG A 328 18.07 10.80 26.48
C ARG A 328 19.41 11.27 25.89
N HIS A 329 20.36 10.35 25.85
CA HIS A 329 21.71 10.61 25.33
C HIS A 329 22.02 9.69 24.14
N ASP A 330 21.00 9.09 23.54
CA ASP A 330 21.14 8.21 22.39
C ASP A 330 21.75 8.97 21.21
N THR A 331 22.74 8.36 20.59
CA THR A 331 23.36 8.92 19.38
C THR A 331 22.51 8.60 18.17
N PHE A 332 22.31 9.58 17.29
CA PHE A 332 21.50 9.37 16.10
C PHE A 332 22.07 10.00 14.84
N SER A 333 21.61 9.55 13.68
CA SER A 333 21.73 10.25 12.40
C SER A 333 20.35 10.57 11.83
N TYR A 334 20.29 11.64 11.04
CA TYR A 334 19.11 12.03 10.29
C TYR A 334 19.46 12.12 8.81
N ASN A 335 18.72 11.38 7.95
CA ASN A 335 19.00 11.26 6.52
C ASN A 335 17.71 11.49 5.74
N LYS A 336 17.67 12.53 4.91
CA LYS A 336 16.54 12.85 4.03
C LYS A 336 16.88 12.49 2.60
N ILE A 337 16.06 11.65 1.99
CA ILE A 337 16.27 11.03 0.69
C ILE A 337 15.25 11.60 -0.30
N ASN A 338 15.71 12.50 -1.15
CA ASN A 338 14.89 13.17 -2.15
C ASN A 338 15.08 12.58 -3.56
N ASP A 339 16.17 11.85 -3.80
CA ASP A 339 16.51 11.27 -5.09
C ASP A 339 17.30 9.96 -4.95
N SER A 340 17.52 9.28 -6.07
CA SER A 340 18.26 8.01 -6.12
C SER A 340 19.72 8.16 -5.72
N ALA A 341 20.37 9.27 -6.04
CA ALA A 341 21.77 9.50 -5.68
C ALA A 341 21.95 9.63 -4.16
N ALA A 342 21.00 10.26 -3.45
CA ALA A 342 20.97 10.33 -2.00
C ALA A 342 20.75 8.92 -1.38
N ALA A 343 19.90 8.10 -2.00
CA ALA A 343 19.66 6.72 -1.55
C ALA A 343 20.92 5.84 -1.73
N GLU A 344 21.62 5.95 -2.84
CA GLU A 344 22.89 5.25 -3.07
C GLU A 344 23.97 5.66 -2.06
N LYS A 345 24.10 6.97 -1.78
CA LYS A 345 25.02 7.47 -0.74
C LYS A 345 24.68 6.94 0.65
N LEU A 346 23.39 6.80 0.97
CA LEU A 346 22.96 6.19 2.23
C LEU A 346 23.50 4.76 2.36
N LEU A 347 23.36 3.93 1.31
CA LEU A 347 23.89 2.56 1.29
C LEU A 347 25.41 2.52 1.39
N GLN A 348 26.12 3.40 0.69
CA GLN A 348 27.59 3.47 0.75
C GLN A 348 28.08 3.79 2.17
N ARG A 349 27.33 4.61 2.91
CA ARG A 349 27.67 5.03 4.28
C ARG A 349 27.04 4.14 5.36
N PHE A 350 26.47 3.01 5.02
CA PHE A 350 25.75 2.15 5.95
C PHE A 350 26.59 1.76 7.18
N ASN A 351 27.87 1.45 6.99
CA ASN A 351 28.79 1.12 8.09
C ASN A 351 29.04 2.28 9.07
N GLU A 352 28.90 3.54 8.63
CA GLU A 352 28.97 4.70 9.50
C GLU A 352 27.71 4.82 10.36
N LEU A 353 26.55 4.53 9.77
CA LEU A 353 25.26 4.56 10.45
C LEU A 353 25.18 3.52 11.59
N GLN A 354 25.87 2.41 11.46
CA GLN A 354 25.92 1.36 12.49
C GLN A 354 26.54 1.81 13.82
N ARG A 355 27.23 2.95 13.86
CA ARG A 355 27.83 3.51 15.08
C ARG A 355 26.81 4.18 15.99
N ASN A 356 25.67 4.59 15.47
CA ASN A 356 24.63 5.26 16.23
C ASN A 356 23.72 4.25 16.95
N ASP A 357 23.06 4.69 17.99
CA ASP A 357 22.04 3.93 18.70
C ASP A 357 20.78 3.80 17.82
N PHE A 358 20.41 4.89 17.12
CA PHE A 358 19.38 4.81 16.10
C PHE A 358 19.64 5.71 14.90
N ASN A 359 18.95 5.45 13.81
CA ASN A 359 19.05 6.23 12.59
C ASN A 359 17.67 6.56 12.05
N VAL A 360 17.48 7.80 11.62
CA VAL A 360 16.27 8.25 10.94
C VAL A 360 16.55 8.37 9.45
N VAL A 361 15.67 7.77 8.65
CA VAL A 361 15.70 7.87 7.19
C VAL A 361 14.32 8.30 6.70
N VAL A 362 14.24 9.42 6.00
CA VAL A 362 13.00 9.96 5.43
C VAL A 362 13.05 9.84 3.91
N PHE A 363 12.13 9.07 3.33
CA PHE A 363 11.97 8.95 1.88
C PHE A 363 10.82 9.81 1.38
N ASN A 364 11.11 10.78 0.51
CA ASN A 364 10.12 11.74 0.00
C ASN A 364 9.47 11.31 -1.34
N PHE A 365 9.80 10.14 -1.88
CA PHE A 365 9.37 9.75 -3.23
C PHE A 365 7.85 9.78 -3.42
N ILE A 366 7.07 9.28 -2.45
CA ILE A 366 5.61 9.14 -2.60
C ILE A 366 4.94 10.51 -2.59
N ASP A 367 5.38 11.42 -1.72
CA ASP A 367 4.90 12.79 -1.72
C ASP A 367 5.27 13.53 -3.00
N MET A 368 6.51 13.40 -3.47
CA MET A 368 6.95 13.94 -4.76
C MET A 368 6.13 13.39 -5.93
N LEU A 369 5.76 12.11 -5.92
CA LEU A 369 4.89 11.50 -6.92
C LEU A 369 3.49 12.14 -6.92
N SER A 370 2.92 12.41 -5.74
CA SER A 370 1.61 13.06 -5.59
C SER A 370 1.62 14.48 -6.17
N HIS A 371 2.67 15.26 -5.89
CA HIS A 371 2.88 16.59 -6.43
C HIS A 371 3.14 16.57 -7.94
N ALA A 372 4.06 15.72 -8.42
CA ALA A 372 4.35 15.55 -9.83
C ALA A 372 3.10 15.15 -10.64
N ARG A 373 2.22 14.34 -10.09
CA ARG A 373 0.93 13.99 -10.71
C ARG A 373 0.03 15.22 -10.89
N THR A 374 0.06 16.14 -9.96
CA THR A 374 -0.72 17.38 -10.06
C THR A 374 -0.14 18.31 -11.16
N GLU A 375 1.18 18.39 -11.28
CA GLU A 375 1.88 19.35 -12.14
C GLU A 375 2.16 18.79 -13.55
N SER A 376 2.46 17.49 -13.69
CA SER A 376 2.86 16.85 -14.94
C SER A 376 1.71 16.04 -15.56
N LYS A 377 1.36 16.37 -16.82
CA LYS A 377 0.37 15.61 -17.59
C LYS A 377 0.78 14.14 -17.78
N MET A 378 2.08 13.89 -18.03
CA MET A 378 2.59 12.53 -18.23
C MET A 378 2.42 11.69 -16.94
N VAL A 379 2.79 12.23 -15.78
CA VAL A 379 2.63 11.52 -14.50
C VAL A 379 1.16 11.31 -14.16
N ARG A 380 0.29 12.25 -14.53
CA ARG A 380 -1.17 12.12 -14.36
C ARG A 380 -1.75 10.98 -15.19
N GLU A 381 -1.25 10.75 -16.40
CA GLU A 381 -1.65 9.63 -17.25
C GLU A 381 -1.14 8.29 -16.72
N LEU A 382 0.09 8.25 -16.20
CA LEU A 382 0.69 7.05 -15.60
C LEU A 382 0.05 6.64 -14.27
N ALA A 383 -0.28 7.60 -13.42
CA ALA A 383 -0.90 7.40 -12.11
C ALA A 383 -2.37 7.89 -12.15
N ASN A 384 -3.16 7.41 -13.10
CA ASN A 384 -4.49 7.93 -13.40
C ASN A 384 -5.55 7.54 -12.35
N ASP A 385 -5.33 6.44 -11.64
CA ASP A 385 -6.23 5.92 -10.62
C ASP A 385 -5.48 5.37 -9.39
N GLU A 386 -6.21 4.88 -8.40
CA GLU A 386 -5.69 4.30 -7.16
C GLU A 386 -4.79 3.08 -7.42
N LYS A 387 -5.18 2.21 -8.34
CA LYS A 387 -4.42 1.00 -8.69
C LYS A 387 -3.08 1.35 -9.30
N ALA A 388 -3.05 2.29 -10.26
CA ALA A 388 -1.84 2.76 -10.91
C ALA A 388 -0.90 3.44 -9.91
N TYR A 389 -1.44 4.29 -9.02
CA TYR A 389 -0.67 4.97 -7.98
C TYR A 389 0.02 3.98 -7.03
N ARG A 390 -0.70 2.95 -6.55
CA ARG A 390 -0.12 1.86 -5.75
C ARG A 390 0.94 1.06 -6.52
N SER A 391 0.69 0.76 -7.79
CA SER A 391 1.61 -0.02 -8.62
C SER A 391 2.94 0.70 -8.84
N ILE A 392 2.91 2.03 -9.03
CA ILE A 392 4.14 2.84 -9.15
C ILE A 392 4.91 2.83 -7.84
N THR A 393 4.23 2.97 -6.70
CA THR A 393 4.87 2.89 -5.37
C THR A 393 5.55 1.53 -5.16
N LEU A 394 4.87 0.43 -5.46
CA LEU A 394 5.44 -0.92 -5.34
C LEU A 394 6.62 -1.13 -6.30
N SER A 395 6.50 -0.67 -7.54
CA SER A 395 7.58 -0.76 -8.53
C SER A 395 8.81 0.04 -8.08
N TRP A 396 8.61 1.25 -7.58
CA TRP A 396 9.69 2.04 -7.00
C TRP A 396 10.36 1.30 -5.83
N PHE A 397 9.58 0.77 -4.90
CA PHE A 397 10.12 0.03 -3.75
C PHE A 397 10.99 -1.14 -4.19
N ARG A 398 10.52 -1.98 -5.13
CA ARG A 398 11.21 -3.19 -5.59
C ARG A 398 12.43 -2.94 -6.46
N HIS A 399 12.42 -1.86 -7.26
CA HIS A 399 13.43 -1.61 -8.29
C HIS A 399 14.34 -0.42 -7.97
N SER A 400 14.21 0.17 -6.79
CA SER A 400 15.12 1.18 -6.28
C SER A 400 16.04 0.60 -5.20
N VAL A 401 16.99 1.41 -4.77
CA VAL A 401 17.92 1.11 -3.67
C VAL A 401 17.20 0.83 -2.33
N VAL A 402 15.89 1.13 -2.23
CA VAL A 402 15.14 0.99 -0.98
C VAL A 402 15.00 -0.47 -0.57
N TYR A 403 14.72 -1.38 -1.50
CA TYR A 403 14.65 -2.82 -1.18
C TYR A 403 16.00 -3.37 -0.71
N ASP A 404 17.10 -2.99 -1.40
CA ASP A 404 18.46 -3.37 -1.00
C ASP A 404 18.81 -2.82 0.39
N PHE A 405 18.32 -1.62 0.73
CA PHE A 405 18.50 -1.03 2.05
C PHE A 405 17.81 -1.88 3.13
N PHE A 406 16.58 -2.33 2.92
CA PHE A 406 15.87 -3.22 3.86
C PHE A 406 16.55 -4.60 3.97
N THR A 407 17.03 -5.16 2.87
CA THR A 407 17.80 -6.41 2.88
C THR A 407 19.03 -6.26 3.78
N ARG A 408 19.74 -5.16 3.66
CA ARG A 408 20.94 -4.88 4.46
C ARG A 408 20.63 -4.64 5.93
N LEU A 409 19.47 -4.04 6.25
CA LEU A 409 19.00 -3.90 7.63
C LEU A 409 18.71 -5.26 8.25
N ALA A 410 18.08 -6.17 7.51
CA ALA A 410 17.80 -7.54 7.96
C ALA A 410 19.11 -8.31 8.21
N GLU A 411 20.06 -8.28 7.28
CA GLU A 411 21.38 -8.92 7.43
C GLU A 411 22.16 -8.39 8.62
N SER A 412 21.96 -7.14 9.00
CA SER A 412 22.67 -6.48 10.11
C SER A 412 21.97 -6.58 11.47
N GLY A 413 20.81 -7.24 11.52
CA GLY A 413 20.11 -7.51 12.78
C GLY A 413 19.40 -6.29 13.38
N TYR A 414 19.06 -5.26 12.60
CA TYR A 414 18.37 -4.07 13.10
C TYR A 414 16.88 -4.31 13.30
N ARG A 415 16.36 -3.76 14.40
CA ARG A 415 14.92 -3.47 14.47
C ARG A 415 14.60 -2.28 13.57
N VAL A 416 13.53 -2.37 12.82
CA VAL A 416 13.09 -1.28 11.94
C VAL A 416 11.68 -0.85 12.33
N VAL A 417 11.48 0.45 12.48
CA VAL A 417 10.15 1.05 12.63
C VAL A 417 9.83 1.81 11.35
N ILE A 418 8.80 1.37 10.62
CA ILE A 418 8.30 2.09 9.44
C ILE A 418 7.08 2.90 9.85
N THR A 419 7.06 4.17 9.44
CA THR A 419 5.92 5.05 9.64
C THR A 419 5.82 6.11 8.52
N THR A 420 4.84 6.97 8.64
CA THR A 420 4.63 8.15 7.79
C THR A 420 4.11 9.28 8.67
N ASP A 421 4.12 10.49 8.19
CA ASP A 421 3.52 11.64 8.86
C ASP A 421 2.02 11.77 8.56
N HIS A 422 1.59 11.46 7.34
CA HIS A 422 0.20 11.44 6.89
C HIS A 422 0.07 10.59 5.63
N GLY A 423 -1.16 10.34 5.22
CA GLY A 423 -1.45 9.81 3.90
C GLY A 423 -2.10 10.87 3.00
N SER A 424 -2.72 10.42 1.91
CA SER A 424 -3.44 11.29 0.97
C SER A 424 -4.70 10.61 0.44
N ILE A 425 -5.65 11.43 0.00
CA ILE A 425 -6.89 10.96 -0.63
C ILE A 425 -7.02 11.52 -2.05
N ARG A 426 -7.60 10.73 -2.95
CA ARG A 426 -7.94 11.18 -4.29
C ARG A 426 -9.18 12.06 -4.24
N VAL A 427 -9.02 13.36 -4.52
CA VAL A 427 -10.10 14.34 -4.38
C VAL A 427 -10.99 14.40 -5.61
N THR A 428 -12.31 14.47 -5.41
CA THR A 428 -13.29 14.50 -6.51
C THR A 428 -14.36 15.57 -6.34
N ARG A 429 -14.70 15.98 -5.08
CA ARG A 429 -15.79 16.90 -4.76
C ARG A 429 -15.26 18.30 -4.40
N PRO A 430 -15.45 19.32 -5.26
CA PRO A 430 -15.00 20.67 -4.97
C PRO A 430 -15.94 21.39 -3.99
N ILE A 431 -15.35 22.10 -3.03
CA ILE A 431 -16.06 23.04 -2.14
C ILE A 431 -15.58 24.45 -2.41
N LYS A 432 -16.53 25.36 -2.59
CA LYS A 432 -16.21 26.77 -2.76
C LYS A 432 -15.77 27.39 -1.43
N ILE A 433 -14.61 28.05 -1.46
CA ILE A 433 -14.11 28.84 -0.33
C ILE A 433 -13.75 30.23 -0.80
N VAL A 434 -14.05 31.22 0.04
CA VAL A 434 -13.62 32.61 -0.16
C VAL A 434 -12.67 32.95 0.98
N GLY A 435 -11.51 33.49 0.66
CA GLY A 435 -10.50 33.90 1.63
C GLY A 435 -9.74 35.14 1.18
N GLU A 436 -9.01 35.73 2.10
CA GLU A 436 -8.10 36.83 1.80
C GLU A 436 -6.91 36.35 0.95
N ARG A 437 -6.17 37.29 0.35
CA ARG A 437 -5.05 37.00 -0.55
C ARG A 437 -3.94 36.17 0.13
N ASN A 438 -3.80 36.28 1.42
CA ASN A 438 -2.80 35.57 2.24
C ASN A 438 -3.27 34.21 2.77
N THR A 439 -4.40 33.68 2.27
CA THR A 439 -4.85 32.33 2.64
C THR A 439 -3.92 31.30 1.99
N ASN A 440 -3.50 30.27 2.72
CA ASN A 440 -2.61 29.22 2.24
C ASN A 440 -3.15 28.51 0.99
N THR A 441 -2.25 27.93 0.20
CA THR A 441 -2.58 27.31 -1.09
C THR A 441 -3.07 25.88 -0.98
N ASN A 442 -2.93 25.21 0.18
CA ASN A 442 -3.34 23.81 0.35
C ASN A 442 -4.82 23.59 -0.01
N LEU A 443 -5.15 22.44 -0.59
CA LEU A 443 -6.49 22.14 -1.10
C LEU A 443 -7.38 21.45 -0.08
N ARG A 444 -6.82 20.93 1.01
CA ARG A 444 -7.55 20.13 2.00
C ARG A 444 -7.76 20.85 3.33
N TYR A 445 -6.96 21.88 3.60
CA TYR A 445 -7.21 22.80 4.72
C TYR A 445 -6.94 24.24 4.32
N LYS A 446 -7.56 25.15 5.02
CA LYS A 446 -7.33 26.58 4.89
C LYS A 446 -7.12 27.20 6.26
N LEU A 447 -6.14 28.07 6.31
CA LEU A 447 -5.81 28.91 7.44
C LEU A 447 -5.97 30.37 7.01
N GLY A 448 -6.74 31.15 7.73
CA GLY A 448 -6.95 32.56 7.38
C GLY A 448 -7.98 33.27 8.24
N ARG A 449 -8.13 34.57 7.93
CA ARG A 449 -9.17 35.42 8.52
C ARG A 449 -10.36 35.48 7.56
N ASN A 450 -11.55 35.74 8.10
CA ASN A 450 -12.75 36.01 7.30
C ASN A 450 -13.02 34.97 6.19
N LEU A 451 -12.74 33.70 6.47
CA LEU A 451 -12.99 32.63 5.51
C LEU A 451 -14.50 32.46 5.29
N GLY A 452 -14.95 32.62 4.03
CA GLY A 452 -16.33 32.40 3.61
C GLY A 452 -16.51 30.97 3.09
N TYR A 453 -17.40 30.19 3.72
CA TYR A 453 -17.64 28.77 3.40
C TYR A 453 -19.04 28.35 3.82
N ASP A 454 -19.55 27.25 3.26
CA ASP A 454 -20.73 26.57 3.80
C ASP A 454 -20.28 25.63 4.94
N SER A 455 -20.68 25.93 6.17
CA SER A 455 -20.24 25.23 7.38
C SER A 455 -20.81 23.81 7.54
N ARG A 456 -21.76 23.40 6.70
CA ARG A 456 -22.41 22.08 6.82
C ARG A 456 -21.51 20.93 6.36
N ASP A 457 -20.56 21.23 5.48
CA ASP A 457 -19.78 20.22 4.77
C ASP A 457 -18.28 20.21 5.14
N ILE A 458 -17.87 21.01 6.15
CA ILE A 458 -16.46 21.16 6.53
C ILE A 458 -16.29 21.15 8.05
N PHE A 459 -15.09 20.82 8.52
CA PHE A 459 -14.72 20.98 9.93
C PHE A 459 -14.09 22.35 10.16
N VAL A 460 -14.68 23.12 11.07
CA VAL A 460 -14.26 24.48 11.38
C VAL A 460 -13.70 24.57 12.79
N VAL A 461 -12.43 24.99 12.90
CA VAL A 461 -11.76 25.26 14.16
C VAL A 461 -11.61 26.77 14.33
N LYS A 462 -12.54 27.36 15.10
CA LYS A 462 -12.56 28.80 15.40
C LYS A 462 -11.58 29.22 16.48
N ASP A 463 -11.20 28.29 17.33
CA ASP A 463 -10.22 28.48 18.40
C ASP A 463 -9.09 27.44 18.21
N PRO A 464 -8.05 27.79 17.43
CA PRO A 464 -6.93 26.88 17.14
C PRO A 464 -6.19 26.38 18.40
N GLN A 465 -6.18 27.18 19.47
CA GLN A 465 -5.48 26.81 20.71
C GLN A 465 -6.11 25.58 21.38
N ARG A 466 -7.45 25.37 21.24
CA ARG A 466 -8.14 24.19 21.78
C ARG A 466 -7.73 22.88 21.11
N VAL A 467 -7.12 22.94 19.94
CA VAL A 467 -6.63 21.79 19.21
C VAL A 467 -5.11 21.87 19.00
N HIS A 468 -4.44 22.70 19.78
CA HIS A 468 -2.98 22.87 19.79
C HIS A 468 -2.38 23.24 18.42
N LEU A 469 -3.08 24.09 17.68
CA LEU A 469 -2.58 24.68 16.44
C LEU A 469 -2.08 26.10 16.67
N PRO A 470 -1.03 26.54 15.93
CA PRO A 470 -0.58 27.94 15.96
C PRO A 470 -1.68 28.90 15.56
N GLN A 471 -1.77 30.01 16.27
CA GLN A 471 -2.73 31.08 16.02
C GLN A 471 -1.97 32.39 15.79
N PRO A 472 -1.50 32.67 14.57
CA PRO A 472 -0.75 33.89 14.26
C PRO A 472 -1.51 35.18 14.59
N ASN A 473 -2.85 35.14 14.52
CA ASN A 473 -3.74 36.26 14.84
C ASN A 473 -5.00 35.76 15.55
N VAL A 474 -5.57 36.58 16.43
CA VAL A 474 -6.79 36.28 17.23
C VAL A 474 -7.98 35.86 16.35
N SER A 475 -8.06 36.35 15.12
CA SER A 475 -9.15 36.04 14.18
C SER A 475 -8.83 34.89 13.21
N THR A 476 -7.71 34.22 13.39
CA THR A 476 -7.31 33.08 12.55
C THR A 476 -8.18 31.86 12.86
N ASN A 477 -8.75 31.29 11.81
CA ASN A 477 -9.51 30.03 11.84
C ASN A 477 -8.82 29.01 10.95
N TYR A 478 -8.99 27.72 11.30
CA TYR A 478 -8.69 26.60 10.41
C TYR A 478 -9.98 25.97 9.92
N VAL A 479 -9.99 25.60 8.65
CA VAL A 479 -11.09 24.83 8.06
C VAL A 479 -10.52 23.63 7.33
N PHE A 480 -11.16 22.47 7.48
CA PHE A 480 -10.70 21.20 6.93
C PHE A 480 -11.77 20.59 6.03
N ALA A 481 -11.36 20.15 4.85
CA ALA A 481 -12.19 19.37 3.95
C ALA A 481 -12.32 17.92 4.46
N GLN A 482 -13.46 17.29 4.20
CA GLN A 482 -13.79 15.93 4.64
C GLN A 482 -13.86 14.96 3.45
N GLY A 483 -13.55 13.68 3.69
CA GLY A 483 -13.59 12.67 2.65
C GLY A 483 -12.81 13.12 1.40
N ASP A 484 -13.38 12.99 0.25
CA ASP A 484 -12.79 13.33 -1.06
C ASP A 484 -13.00 14.80 -1.50
N GLN A 485 -13.41 15.67 -0.60
CA GLN A 485 -13.61 17.09 -0.87
C GLN A 485 -12.29 17.84 -1.06
N PHE A 486 -12.31 18.95 -1.80
CA PHE A 486 -11.21 19.90 -1.90
C PHE A 486 -11.69 21.34 -2.08
N PHE A 487 -10.90 22.29 -1.58
CA PHE A 487 -11.22 23.70 -1.65
C PHE A 487 -10.85 24.31 -3.00
N ALA A 488 -11.77 25.06 -3.60
CA ALA A 488 -11.56 25.84 -4.80
C ALA A 488 -12.07 27.26 -4.62
N TYR A 489 -11.25 28.25 -5.07
CA TYR A 489 -11.64 29.65 -5.03
C TYR A 489 -12.64 29.98 -6.13
N PRO A 490 -13.51 31.01 -5.94
CA PRO A 490 -14.50 31.43 -6.94
C PRO A 490 -13.88 31.90 -8.27
N ASN A 491 -12.69 32.53 -8.21
CA ASN A 491 -11.99 33.00 -9.40
C ASN A 491 -11.49 31.82 -10.23
N ASN A 492 -11.89 31.76 -11.51
CA ASN A 492 -11.59 30.63 -12.40
C ASN A 492 -12.01 29.26 -11.84
N TYR A 493 -13.12 29.21 -11.09
CA TYR A 493 -13.56 28.04 -10.35
C TYR A 493 -13.58 26.75 -11.19
N ASN A 494 -14.23 26.78 -12.37
CA ASN A 494 -14.35 25.60 -13.24
C ASN A 494 -12.98 25.09 -13.73
N TYR A 495 -12.04 26.00 -14.01
CA TYR A 495 -10.68 25.64 -14.40
C TYR A 495 -9.97 24.89 -13.27
N TYR A 496 -9.94 25.44 -12.07
CA TYR A 496 -9.27 24.83 -10.93
C TYR A 496 -9.94 23.53 -10.47
N VAL A 497 -11.28 23.46 -10.56
CA VAL A 497 -12.01 22.21 -10.28
C VAL A 497 -11.55 21.10 -11.22
N GLN A 498 -11.48 21.36 -12.52
CA GLN A 498 -11.01 20.35 -13.48
C GLN A 498 -9.54 20.03 -13.32
N TYR A 499 -8.71 21.01 -12.95
CA TYR A 499 -7.28 20.83 -12.78
C TYR A 499 -6.95 19.93 -11.59
N TYR A 500 -7.64 20.11 -10.46
CA TYR A 500 -7.36 19.36 -9.22
C TYR A 500 -8.20 18.10 -9.05
N LYS A 501 -9.33 17.98 -9.71
CA LYS A 501 -10.17 16.77 -9.64
C LYS A 501 -9.39 15.53 -10.03
N GLY A 502 -9.46 14.51 -9.17
CA GLY A 502 -8.76 13.24 -9.37
C GLY A 502 -7.29 13.27 -8.96
N THR A 503 -6.75 14.36 -8.39
CA THR A 503 -5.40 14.39 -7.83
C THR A 503 -5.38 13.83 -6.41
N PHE A 504 -4.21 13.39 -5.93
CA PHE A 504 -4.01 12.98 -4.54
C PHE A 504 -3.61 14.19 -3.71
N GLN A 505 -4.34 14.44 -2.65
CA GLN A 505 -4.17 15.61 -1.79
C GLN A 505 -4.23 15.19 -0.32
N HIS A 506 -3.61 16.00 0.54
CA HIS A 506 -3.54 15.78 1.98
C HIS A 506 -3.74 17.09 2.75
N GLY A 507 -4.03 17.00 4.04
CA GLY A 507 -4.24 18.16 4.93
C GLY A 507 -5.62 18.16 5.60
N GLY A 508 -6.56 17.29 5.18
CA GLY A 508 -7.93 17.24 5.65
C GLY A 508 -8.26 16.00 6.47
N ILE A 509 -9.54 15.65 6.47
CA ILE A 509 -10.09 14.55 7.27
C ILE A 509 -10.58 13.43 6.34
N SER A 510 -9.80 12.39 6.23
CA SER A 510 -10.19 11.10 5.66
C SER A 510 -9.47 9.97 6.38
N MET A 511 -9.96 8.74 6.24
CA MET A 511 -9.28 7.58 6.80
C MET A 511 -7.90 7.42 6.17
N GLU A 512 -7.78 7.66 4.86
CA GLU A 512 -6.54 7.57 4.09
C GLU A 512 -5.47 8.57 4.55
N GLU A 513 -5.86 9.77 5.01
CA GLU A 513 -4.94 10.80 5.49
C GLU A 513 -4.56 10.60 6.96
N ILE A 514 -5.51 10.16 7.80
CA ILE A 514 -5.37 10.14 9.26
C ILE A 514 -4.91 8.79 9.78
N ILE A 515 -5.48 7.68 9.29
CA ILE A 515 -5.19 6.32 9.80
C ILE A 515 -4.02 5.75 9.02
N VAL A 516 -2.83 5.86 9.57
CA VAL A 516 -1.57 5.64 8.85
C VAL A 516 -0.69 4.57 9.49
N PRO A 517 0.22 3.94 8.72
CA PRO A 517 1.06 2.84 9.20
C PRO A 517 2.00 3.21 10.35
N LEU A 518 2.11 2.30 11.32
CA LEU A 518 3.13 2.30 12.37
C LEU A 518 3.57 0.85 12.56
N ILE A 519 4.65 0.47 11.88
CA ILE A 519 5.03 -0.92 11.67
C ILE A 519 6.35 -1.20 12.35
N SER A 520 6.41 -2.23 13.18
CA SER A 520 7.65 -2.73 13.74
C SER A 520 8.09 -3.99 12.99
N LEU A 521 9.35 -4.01 12.56
CA LEU A 521 9.96 -5.13 11.86
C LEU A 521 11.10 -5.68 12.75
N GLU A 522 11.04 -6.97 13.05
CA GLU A 522 12.09 -7.71 13.73
C GLU A 522 12.68 -8.73 12.75
N VAL A 523 14.02 -8.87 12.75
CA VAL A 523 14.66 -9.82 11.86
C VAL A 523 14.23 -11.24 12.24
N ARG A 524 13.84 -12.02 11.24
CA ARG A 524 13.51 -13.44 11.47
C ARG A 524 14.74 -14.15 12.03
N GLY A 525 14.64 -14.64 13.25
CA GLY A 525 15.68 -15.49 13.83
C GLY A 525 15.93 -16.69 12.94
N GLU A 526 17.19 -17.03 12.67
CA GLU A 526 17.53 -18.32 12.07
C GLU A 526 16.79 -19.39 12.86
N LYS A 527 15.89 -20.13 12.22
CA LYS A 527 15.38 -21.36 12.80
C LYS A 527 16.64 -22.21 13.05
N LYS A 528 17.08 -22.31 14.31
CA LYS A 528 18.02 -23.35 14.70
C LYS A 528 17.37 -24.68 14.32
N ILE A 529 17.84 -25.23 13.20
CA ILE A 529 17.53 -26.59 12.75
C ILE A 529 18.11 -27.58 13.76
#